data_843efb7340be398d33e841800b2ac618
#
_entry.id   843efb7340be398d33e841800b2ac618
#
_cell.length_a   1.000
_cell.length_b   1.000
_cell.length_c   1.000
_cell.angle_alpha   90.00
_cell.angle_beta   90.00
_cell.angle_gamma   90.00
#
_symmetry.space_group_name_H-M   'P 1'
#
loop_
_entity.id
_entity.type
_entity.pdbx_description
1 polymer ?
#
loop_
_entity_poly.entity_id
_entity_poly.type
_entity_poly.pdbx_seq_one_letter_code
_entity_poly.pdbx_strand_id
1 'polypeptide(L)'
;MSLPTVDLRSDTVTRPTPAMLEAMFQAQVGDDVYGEDPTVRALEEQAAARFGLEAGLFCPSGTMTNQIAIKAHTEPLSEVICEQTAHVYLWEVGGIAFHSGASVALLPGDRGRLTAAQVEAAVRPLDNVHYPDTRLICLENTHNRGGGSCYALDEIAAIADVAERHNLALHLDGARIFNALVATGQSAADYGRYFDSISVCLSKGLGTPVGSVLLGTKAFIHKCRRIRKAMGGGMRQAGFLAAAGLYALEHHVNRLADDHRRARQLGDALAAQPYVEFVLPPDTNLVIFKLKPEAEADAFLHHLEQQGIRASSFGPQMIRFVTHLDVDEAMVQRVTEALASMPVAQPA
;
A
#
# COMPACT_ATOMS: atom_id res chain seq x y z
N MET A 1 -26.51 11.20 -22.87
CA MET A 1 -25.55 11.44 -21.77
C MET A 1 -24.38 10.50 -21.98
N SER A 2 -23.15 10.98 -21.91
CA SER A 2 -21.97 10.09 -21.96
C SER A 2 -21.98 9.16 -20.74
N LEU A 3 -21.64 7.90 -20.94
CA LEU A 3 -21.49 6.95 -19.83
C LEU A 3 -20.37 7.43 -18.86
N PRO A 4 -20.50 7.17 -17.55
CA PRO A 4 -19.47 7.53 -16.59
C PRO A 4 -18.15 6.82 -16.93
N THR A 5 -17.03 7.52 -16.74
CA THR A 5 -15.69 6.94 -16.94
C THR A 5 -15.42 5.84 -15.93
N VAL A 6 -14.90 4.69 -16.39
CA VAL A 6 -14.38 3.62 -15.52
C VAL A 6 -12.90 3.87 -15.33
N ASP A 7 -12.48 4.23 -14.11
CA ASP A 7 -11.07 4.53 -13.83
C ASP A 7 -10.41 3.38 -13.06
N LEU A 8 -9.66 2.55 -13.76
CA LEU A 8 -8.94 1.40 -13.21
C LEU A 8 -7.44 1.68 -13.00
N ARG A 9 -6.99 2.94 -13.06
CA ARG A 9 -5.57 3.27 -12.95
C ARG A 9 -5.00 2.97 -11.56
N SER A 10 -5.75 3.31 -10.50
CA SER A 10 -5.34 3.13 -9.12
C SER A 10 -6.52 3.32 -8.16
N ASP A 11 -6.49 2.68 -7.00
CA ASP A 11 -7.40 2.96 -5.89
C ASP A 11 -7.13 4.32 -5.21
N THR A 12 -6.08 5.03 -5.61
CA THR A 12 -5.80 6.41 -5.18
C THR A 12 -6.71 7.46 -5.86
N VAL A 13 -7.48 7.07 -6.88
CA VAL A 13 -8.44 7.97 -7.55
C VAL A 13 -9.82 7.98 -6.87
N THR A 14 -10.02 7.16 -5.84
CA THR A 14 -11.26 7.09 -5.07
C THR A 14 -11.64 8.44 -4.48
N ARG A 15 -12.95 8.66 -4.37
CA ARG A 15 -13.53 9.88 -3.82
C ARG A 15 -14.28 9.56 -2.53
N PRO A 16 -14.27 10.49 -1.55
CA PRO A 16 -15.07 10.34 -0.35
C PRO A 16 -16.56 10.16 -0.69
N THR A 17 -17.20 9.20 -0.02
CA THR A 17 -18.65 9.01 -0.14
C THR A 17 -19.41 10.18 0.51
N PRO A 18 -20.68 10.43 0.13
CA PRO A 18 -21.50 11.47 0.79
C PRO A 18 -21.53 11.31 2.32
N ALA A 19 -21.65 10.09 2.84
CA ALA A 19 -21.65 9.85 4.29
C ALA A 19 -20.29 10.15 4.93
N MET A 20 -19.19 9.85 4.24
CA MET A 20 -17.85 10.24 4.70
C MET A 20 -17.67 11.76 4.73
N LEU A 21 -18.16 12.48 3.70
CA LEU A 21 -18.14 13.95 3.67
C LEU A 21 -18.95 14.54 4.81
N GLU A 22 -20.12 13.97 5.15
CA GLU A 22 -20.92 14.38 6.29
C GLU A 22 -20.17 14.15 7.61
N ALA A 23 -19.51 12.99 7.78
CA ALA A 23 -18.67 12.73 8.96
C ALA A 23 -17.53 13.75 9.09
N MET A 24 -16.90 14.15 7.98
CA MET A 24 -15.88 15.21 7.95
C MET A 24 -16.47 16.56 8.38
N PHE A 25 -17.65 16.90 7.88
CA PHE A 25 -18.32 18.17 8.22
C PHE A 25 -18.71 18.27 9.71
N GLN A 26 -19.07 17.15 10.32
CA GLN A 26 -19.47 17.08 11.74
C GLN A 26 -18.28 16.92 12.71
N ALA A 27 -17.04 16.85 12.20
CA ALA A 27 -15.87 16.56 13.01
C ALA A 27 -15.62 17.65 14.08
N GLN A 28 -15.35 17.23 15.31
CA GLN A 28 -14.80 18.11 16.33
C GLN A 28 -13.30 18.26 16.12
N VAL A 29 -12.82 19.51 16.10
CA VAL A 29 -11.42 19.79 15.74
C VAL A 29 -10.73 20.65 16.80
N GLY A 30 -9.41 20.55 16.85
CA GLY A 30 -8.51 21.36 17.63
C GLY A 30 -7.14 21.43 16.96
N ASP A 31 -6.14 22.01 17.61
CA ASP A 31 -4.79 22.05 17.05
C ASP A 31 -4.04 20.72 17.32
N ASP A 32 -3.84 19.90 16.26
CA ASP A 32 -3.12 18.61 16.38
C ASP A 32 -1.66 18.78 16.84
N VAL A 33 -1.01 19.90 16.53
CA VAL A 33 0.38 20.14 16.95
C VAL A 33 0.47 20.31 18.46
N TYR A 34 -0.57 20.86 19.10
CA TYR A 34 -0.69 20.91 20.57
C TYR A 34 -1.34 19.64 21.16
N GLY A 35 -1.74 18.69 20.31
CA GLY A 35 -2.45 17.47 20.76
C GLY A 35 -3.89 17.70 21.21
N GLU A 36 -4.51 18.78 20.75
CA GLU A 36 -5.85 19.21 21.16
C GLU A 36 -6.96 18.75 20.21
N ASP A 37 -6.63 18.19 19.03
CA ASP A 37 -7.64 17.69 18.09
C ASP A 37 -8.19 16.34 18.55
N PRO A 38 -9.47 16.28 19.01
CA PRO A 38 -10.02 15.05 19.56
C PRO A 38 -10.26 13.98 18.48
N THR A 39 -10.56 14.38 17.23
CA THR A 39 -10.85 13.47 16.14
C THR A 39 -9.56 12.83 15.60
N VAL A 40 -8.47 13.58 15.55
CA VAL A 40 -7.15 13.00 15.22
C VAL A 40 -6.74 11.98 16.27
N ARG A 41 -6.90 12.32 17.54
CA ARG A 41 -6.58 11.40 18.65
C ARG A 41 -7.40 10.12 18.56
N ALA A 42 -8.70 10.22 18.33
CA ALA A 42 -9.58 9.07 18.18
C ALA A 42 -9.16 8.16 17.02
N LEU A 43 -8.76 8.73 15.87
CA LEU A 43 -8.24 7.95 14.74
C LEU A 43 -6.94 7.23 15.08
N GLU A 44 -5.98 7.94 15.70
CA GLU A 44 -4.68 7.37 16.11
C GLU A 44 -4.88 6.21 17.10
N GLU A 45 -5.72 6.39 18.11
CA GLU A 45 -6.04 5.37 19.11
C GLU A 45 -6.79 4.18 18.52
N GLN A 46 -7.81 4.40 17.68
CA GLN A 46 -8.57 3.33 17.04
C GLN A 46 -7.70 2.50 16.08
N ALA A 47 -6.88 3.16 15.28
CA ALA A 47 -5.97 2.48 14.37
C ALA A 47 -4.94 1.63 15.13
N ALA A 48 -4.32 2.19 16.18
CA ALA A 48 -3.37 1.46 17.03
C ALA A 48 -4.02 0.26 17.73
N ALA A 49 -5.19 0.43 18.33
CA ALA A 49 -5.92 -0.63 19.01
C ALA A 49 -6.25 -1.82 18.09
N ARG A 50 -6.62 -1.56 16.82
CA ARG A 50 -6.90 -2.63 15.83
C ARG A 50 -5.71 -3.55 15.60
N PHE A 51 -4.49 -3.00 15.61
CA PHE A 51 -3.25 -3.77 15.43
C PHE A 51 -2.62 -4.21 16.77
N GLY A 52 -3.24 -3.93 17.92
CA GLY A 52 -2.67 -4.25 19.23
C GLY A 52 -1.39 -3.45 19.55
N LEU A 53 -1.21 -2.29 18.91
CA LEU A 53 -0.09 -1.38 19.12
C LEU A 53 -0.48 -0.24 20.07
N GLU A 54 0.53 0.43 20.66
CA GLU A 54 0.31 1.35 21.77
C GLU A 54 -0.15 2.75 21.34
N ALA A 55 0.25 3.20 20.14
CA ALA A 55 0.00 4.55 19.66
C ALA A 55 0.03 4.66 18.14
N GLY A 56 -0.59 5.74 17.63
CA GLY A 56 -0.60 6.12 16.23
C GLY A 56 -0.11 7.55 15.99
N LEU A 57 0.21 7.85 14.74
CA LEU A 57 0.58 9.18 14.25
C LEU A 57 -0.07 9.42 12.90
N PHE A 58 -1.06 10.29 12.84
CA PHE A 58 -1.72 10.69 11.60
C PHE A 58 -0.81 11.58 10.75
N CYS A 59 -0.65 11.22 9.49
CA CYS A 59 0.18 11.92 8.50
C CYS A 59 -0.59 12.14 7.20
N PRO A 60 -0.21 13.15 6.37
CA PRO A 60 -0.87 13.42 5.10
C PRO A 60 -0.74 12.29 4.06
N SER A 61 0.29 11.45 4.11
CA SER A 61 0.53 10.42 3.09
C SER A 61 1.25 9.18 3.63
N GLY A 62 1.11 8.05 2.91
CA GLY A 62 1.85 6.81 3.18
C GLY A 62 3.36 6.97 2.97
N THR A 63 3.77 7.74 1.98
CA THR A 63 5.20 8.08 1.81
C THR A 63 5.76 8.75 3.05
N MET A 64 5.03 9.70 3.66
CA MET A 64 5.49 10.36 4.87
C MET A 64 5.57 9.38 6.06
N THR A 65 4.58 8.50 6.26
CA THR A 65 4.62 7.51 7.34
C THR A 65 5.79 6.54 7.19
N ASN A 66 6.05 6.04 5.98
CA ASN A 66 7.19 5.18 5.68
C ASN A 66 8.53 5.91 5.93
N GLN A 67 8.71 7.12 5.40
CA GLN A 67 9.95 7.87 5.56
C GLN A 67 10.20 8.29 7.01
N ILE A 68 9.15 8.58 7.79
CA ILE A 68 9.25 8.82 9.23
C ILE A 68 9.69 7.54 9.96
N ALA A 69 9.08 6.39 9.63
CA ALA A 69 9.42 5.12 10.27
C ALA A 69 10.87 4.73 9.99
N ILE A 70 11.29 4.76 8.74
CA ILE A 70 12.66 4.46 8.33
C ILE A 70 13.65 5.39 9.05
N LYS A 71 13.38 6.70 9.03
CA LYS A 71 14.20 7.70 9.74
C LYS A 71 14.26 7.45 11.25
N ALA A 72 13.18 6.98 11.85
CA ALA A 72 13.12 6.74 13.30
C ALA A 72 13.88 5.46 13.71
N HIS A 73 13.94 4.46 12.83
CA HIS A 73 14.65 3.19 13.06
C HIS A 73 16.12 3.21 12.64
N THR A 74 16.54 4.22 11.86
CA THR A 74 17.89 4.29 11.28
C THR A 74 18.60 5.59 11.64
N GLU A 75 19.88 5.61 11.38
CA GLU A 75 20.75 6.77 11.44
C GLU A 75 21.74 6.74 10.25
N PRO A 76 22.47 7.81 9.95
CA PRO A 76 23.49 7.77 8.90
C PRO A 76 24.44 6.59 9.08
N LEU A 77 24.81 5.93 7.98
CA LEU A 77 25.59 4.69 7.90
C LEU A 77 24.80 3.41 8.19
N SER A 78 23.52 3.48 8.46
CA SER A 78 22.66 2.30 8.54
C SER A 78 22.35 1.71 7.16
N GLU A 79 21.92 0.44 7.13
CA GLU A 79 21.39 -0.25 5.97
C GLU A 79 19.96 -0.73 6.24
N VAL A 80 19.10 -0.59 5.23
CA VAL A 80 17.71 -1.07 5.21
C VAL A 80 17.62 -2.25 4.26
N ILE A 81 17.13 -3.40 4.73
CA ILE A 81 16.80 -4.54 3.85
C ILE A 81 15.37 -4.36 3.34
N CYS A 82 15.17 -4.44 2.01
CA CYS A 82 13.83 -4.51 1.42
C CYS A 82 13.83 -5.28 0.10
N GLU A 83 12.64 -5.62 -0.38
CA GLU A 83 12.48 -6.22 -1.70
C GLU A 83 12.81 -5.18 -2.80
N GLN A 84 13.42 -5.63 -3.90
CA GLN A 84 13.97 -4.76 -4.96
C GLN A 84 12.94 -3.90 -5.68
N THR A 85 11.65 -4.28 -5.65
CA THR A 85 10.54 -3.54 -6.25
C THR A 85 9.61 -2.89 -5.22
N ALA A 86 9.99 -2.91 -3.93
CA ALA A 86 9.24 -2.32 -2.84
C ALA A 86 8.98 -0.81 -3.06
N HIS A 87 7.81 -0.35 -2.63
CA HIS A 87 7.38 1.04 -2.79
C HIS A 87 8.34 2.03 -2.14
N VAL A 88 8.80 1.73 -0.93
CA VAL A 88 9.73 2.58 -0.16
C VAL A 88 11.05 2.86 -0.89
N TYR A 89 11.44 1.97 -1.81
CA TYR A 89 12.66 2.11 -2.60
C TYR A 89 12.40 2.77 -3.97
N LEU A 90 11.44 2.24 -4.75
CA LEU A 90 11.26 2.68 -6.14
C LEU A 90 10.41 3.95 -6.30
N TRP A 91 9.46 4.19 -5.38
CA TRP A 91 8.37 5.15 -5.60
C TRP A 91 8.32 6.30 -4.58
N GLU A 92 9.36 6.43 -3.74
CA GLU A 92 9.46 7.49 -2.75
C GLU A 92 10.67 8.43 -2.99
N VAL A 93 11.05 8.56 -4.27
CA VAL A 93 12.01 9.57 -4.79
C VAL A 93 13.37 9.52 -4.08
N GLY A 94 13.85 8.31 -3.70
CA GLY A 94 15.10 8.15 -2.96
C GLY A 94 15.02 8.63 -1.51
N GLY A 95 13.82 8.63 -0.93
CA GLY A 95 13.55 9.15 0.41
C GLY A 95 14.40 8.51 1.50
N ILE A 96 14.73 7.22 1.40
CA ILE A 96 15.60 6.51 2.34
C ILE A 96 16.96 7.22 2.45
N ALA A 97 17.60 7.48 1.31
CA ALA A 97 18.89 8.20 1.30
C ALA A 97 18.72 9.66 1.73
N PHE A 98 17.71 10.36 1.22
CA PHE A 98 17.49 11.78 1.47
C PHE A 98 17.18 12.09 2.94
N HIS A 99 16.26 11.36 3.55
CA HIS A 99 15.83 11.65 4.93
C HIS A 99 16.69 10.96 5.97
N SER A 100 17.18 9.75 5.71
CA SER A 100 17.82 8.90 6.71
C SER A 100 19.32 8.79 6.54
N GLY A 101 19.87 9.06 5.35
CA GLY A 101 21.29 8.83 5.07
C GLY A 101 21.66 7.35 5.12
N ALA A 102 20.70 6.46 4.94
CA ALA A 102 20.87 5.02 5.00
C ALA A 102 21.05 4.42 3.60
N SER A 103 21.84 3.35 3.50
CA SER A 103 21.95 2.50 2.33
C SER A 103 20.81 1.48 2.28
N VAL A 104 20.68 0.77 1.16
CA VAL A 104 19.62 -0.24 0.96
C VAL A 104 20.22 -1.54 0.43
N ALA A 105 19.93 -2.65 1.10
CA ALA A 105 20.16 -4.00 0.62
C ALA A 105 18.91 -4.51 -0.09
N LEU A 106 18.99 -4.63 -1.41
CA LEU A 106 17.86 -5.05 -2.25
C LEU A 106 17.89 -6.56 -2.46
N LEU A 107 16.76 -7.21 -2.20
CA LEU A 107 16.60 -8.65 -2.34
C LEU A 107 15.52 -8.98 -3.39
N PRO A 108 15.73 -9.99 -4.25
CA PRO A 108 14.71 -10.45 -5.18
C PRO A 108 13.65 -11.27 -4.43
N GLY A 109 12.40 -10.81 -4.44
CA GLY A 109 11.27 -11.50 -3.82
C GLY A 109 10.43 -12.30 -4.82
N ASP A 110 9.74 -13.36 -4.35
CA ASP A 110 8.69 -14.00 -5.12
C ASP A 110 7.41 -13.17 -5.04
N ARG A 111 7.05 -12.52 -6.15
CA ARG A 111 5.93 -11.55 -6.18
C ARG A 111 6.03 -10.51 -5.05
N GLY A 112 7.27 -10.06 -4.75
CA GLY A 112 7.53 -9.08 -3.70
C GLY A 112 7.70 -9.65 -2.29
N ARG A 113 7.53 -10.95 -2.07
CA ARG A 113 7.69 -11.59 -0.77
C ARG A 113 9.12 -12.10 -0.59
N LEU A 114 9.75 -11.69 0.50
CA LEU A 114 11.05 -12.17 0.92
C LEU A 114 10.91 -13.42 1.79
N THR A 115 11.95 -14.24 1.83
CA THR A 115 12.06 -15.36 2.77
C THR A 115 13.00 -15.02 3.92
N ALA A 116 12.81 -15.66 5.07
CA ALA A 116 13.70 -15.51 6.22
C ALA A 116 15.16 -15.83 5.87
N ALA A 117 15.40 -16.84 5.03
CA ALA A 117 16.75 -17.21 4.59
C ALA A 117 17.43 -16.12 3.75
N GLN A 118 16.67 -15.43 2.89
CA GLN A 118 17.20 -14.30 2.13
C GLN A 118 17.56 -13.13 3.04
N VAL A 119 16.68 -12.82 4.01
CA VAL A 119 16.91 -11.74 4.98
C VAL A 119 18.12 -12.07 5.86
N GLU A 120 18.22 -13.28 6.40
CA GLU A 120 19.38 -13.73 7.20
C GLU A 120 20.70 -13.58 6.45
N ALA A 121 20.74 -13.99 5.19
CA ALA A 121 21.94 -13.88 4.36
C ALA A 121 22.35 -12.45 4.01
N ALA A 122 21.43 -11.48 4.13
CA ALA A 122 21.67 -10.07 3.84
C ALA A 122 22.12 -9.26 5.06
N VAL A 123 21.99 -9.79 6.27
CA VAL A 123 22.44 -9.10 7.50
C VAL A 123 23.97 -8.99 7.50
N ARG A 124 24.48 -7.77 7.69
CA ARG A 124 25.91 -7.50 7.67
C ARG A 124 26.56 -7.85 9.02
N PRO A 125 27.77 -8.41 9.00
CA PRO A 125 28.54 -8.65 10.22
C PRO A 125 28.98 -7.32 10.85
N LEU A 126 28.73 -7.14 12.15
CA LEU A 126 29.01 -5.88 12.88
C LEU A 126 30.50 -5.60 13.10
N ASP A 127 31.35 -6.61 13.02
CA ASP A 127 32.82 -6.51 13.27
C ASP A 127 33.61 -6.10 12.02
N ASN A 128 32.94 -5.90 10.87
CA ASN A 128 33.58 -5.53 9.62
C ASN A 128 33.30 -4.07 9.25
N VAL A 129 34.31 -3.21 9.43
CA VAL A 129 34.24 -1.76 9.17
C VAL A 129 33.97 -1.36 7.72
N HIS A 130 33.97 -2.30 6.79
CA HIS A 130 33.66 -2.04 5.38
C HIS A 130 32.15 -2.09 5.06
N TYR A 131 31.34 -2.59 5.98
CA TYR A 131 29.90 -2.71 5.78
C TYR A 131 29.10 -1.64 6.56
N PRO A 132 27.95 -1.21 6.02
CA PRO A 132 27.00 -0.44 6.79
C PRO A 132 26.39 -1.31 7.90
N ASP A 133 25.82 -0.67 8.90
CA ASP A 133 25.12 -1.36 9.99
C ASP A 133 23.66 -1.67 9.59
N THR A 134 23.35 -2.93 9.40
CA THR A 134 21.97 -3.36 9.11
C THR A 134 21.10 -3.06 10.33
N ARG A 135 20.03 -2.26 10.16
CA ARG A 135 19.17 -1.80 11.27
C ARG A 135 17.69 -2.07 11.07
N LEU A 136 17.26 -2.24 9.84
CA LEU A 136 15.83 -2.25 9.53
C LEU A 136 15.53 -3.24 8.40
N ILE A 137 14.45 -4.00 8.57
CA ILE A 137 13.82 -4.77 7.52
C ILE A 137 12.50 -4.08 7.18
N CYS A 138 12.27 -3.76 5.91
CA CYS A 138 10.99 -3.24 5.41
C CYS A 138 10.28 -4.29 4.57
N LEU A 139 9.09 -4.71 4.99
CA LEU A 139 8.18 -5.54 4.19
C LEU A 139 7.04 -4.70 3.64
N GLU A 140 6.48 -5.10 2.51
CA GLU A 140 5.29 -4.46 1.91
C GLU A 140 4.15 -5.48 1.80
N ASN A 141 2.96 -5.17 2.35
CA ASN A 141 1.79 -6.03 2.28
C ASN A 141 0.48 -5.19 2.17
N THR A 142 -0.33 -5.38 1.10
CA THR A 142 -0.08 -6.25 -0.06
C THR A 142 0.99 -5.65 -0.97
N HIS A 143 1.78 -6.50 -1.63
CA HIS A 143 2.86 -5.98 -2.47
C HIS A 143 2.35 -5.49 -3.83
N ASN A 144 2.58 -4.20 -4.13
CA ASN A 144 2.03 -3.53 -5.31
C ASN A 144 2.53 -4.14 -6.64
N ARG A 145 3.85 -4.30 -6.78
CA ARG A 145 4.47 -4.88 -7.99
C ARG A 145 4.24 -6.39 -8.09
N GLY A 146 3.99 -7.05 -6.98
CA GLY A 146 3.64 -8.46 -6.90
C GLY A 146 2.18 -8.80 -7.27
N GLY A 147 1.38 -7.82 -7.73
CA GLY A 147 -0.02 -8.04 -8.09
C GLY A 147 -0.95 -8.17 -6.88
N GLY A 148 -0.64 -7.47 -5.80
CA GLY A 148 -1.42 -7.53 -4.57
C GLY A 148 -1.21 -8.81 -3.76
N SER A 149 -0.05 -9.47 -3.94
CA SER A 149 0.32 -10.67 -3.17
C SER A 149 0.32 -10.38 -1.67
N CYS A 150 -0.04 -11.40 -0.89
CA CYS A 150 -0.08 -11.34 0.56
C CYS A 150 0.96 -12.28 1.16
N TYR A 151 1.61 -11.84 2.24
CA TYR A 151 2.39 -12.74 3.09
C TYR A 151 1.46 -13.65 3.91
N ALA A 152 1.86 -14.89 4.08
CA ALA A 152 1.32 -15.73 5.13
C ALA A 152 1.93 -15.34 6.50
N LEU A 153 1.19 -15.54 7.60
CA LEU A 153 1.68 -15.14 8.94
C LEU A 153 2.93 -15.91 9.38
N ASP A 154 3.10 -17.15 8.97
CA ASP A 154 4.29 -17.95 9.24
C ASP A 154 5.53 -17.44 8.48
N GLU A 155 5.35 -16.91 7.25
CA GLU A 155 6.43 -16.23 6.52
C GLU A 155 6.88 -14.98 7.27
N ILE A 156 5.93 -14.17 7.78
CA ILE A 156 6.22 -12.99 8.60
C ILE A 156 6.89 -13.37 9.90
N ALA A 157 6.38 -14.40 10.61
CA ALA A 157 6.94 -14.88 11.86
C ALA A 157 8.41 -15.31 11.69
N ALA A 158 8.71 -16.07 10.62
CA ALA A 158 10.08 -16.48 10.34
C ALA A 158 11.03 -15.29 10.06
N ILE A 159 10.55 -14.24 9.41
CA ILE A 159 11.35 -13.01 9.21
C ILE A 159 11.50 -12.24 10.52
N ALA A 160 10.45 -12.18 11.35
CA ALA A 160 10.50 -11.54 12.66
C ALA A 160 11.52 -12.24 13.60
N ASP A 161 11.61 -13.57 13.55
CA ASP A 161 12.62 -14.33 14.29
C ASP A 161 14.05 -13.97 13.84
N VAL A 162 14.26 -13.68 12.55
CA VAL A 162 15.56 -13.16 12.06
C VAL A 162 15.82 -11.76 12.65
N ALA A 163 14.82 -10.88 12.57
CA ALA A 163 14.93 -9.52 13.10
C ALA A 163 15.29 -9.53 14.60
N GLU A 164 14.64 -10.36 15.40
CA GLU A 164 14.91 -10.51 16.85
C GLU A 164 16.33 -10.99 17.11
N ARG A 165 16.78 -12.07 16.44
CA ARG A 165 18.15 -12.62 16.62
C ARG A 165 19.25 -11.60 16.33
N HIS A 166 19.02 -10.71 15.35
CA HIS A 166 20.00 -9.71 14.94
C HIS A 166 19.74 -8.32 15.53
N ASN A 167 18.75 -8.17 16.41
CA ASN A 167 18.34 -6.89 17.00
C ASN A 167 18.03 -5.83 15.92
N LEU A 168 17.33 -6.23 14.86
CA LEU A 168 16.86 -5.36 13.79
C LEU A 168 15.42 -4.96 14.04
N ALA A 169 15.06 -3.74 13.64
CA ALA A 169 13.66 -3.34 13.62
C ALA A 169 12.95 -3.96 12.38
N LEU A 170 11.65 -4.23 12.51
CA LEU A 170 10.79 -4.72 11.43
C LEU A 170 9.67 -3.72 11.18
N HIS A 171 9.65 -3.11 9.99
CA HIS A 171 8.64 -2.17 9.53
C HIS A 171 7.76 -2.77 8.44
N LEU A 172 6.45 -2.54 8.54
CA LEU A 172 5.49 -2.89 7.50
C LEU A 172 5.02 -1.65 6.73
N ASP A 173 5.32 -1.58 5.43
CA ASP A 173 4.53 -0.77 4.52
C ASP A 173 3.18 -1.46 4.29
N GLY A 174 2.22 -1.06 5.07
CA GLY A 174 0.84 -1.55 5.04
C GLY A 174 -0.08 -0.69 4.19
N ALA A 175 0.42 -0.16 3.06
CA ALA A 175 -0.34 0.71 2.16
C ALA A 175 -1.68 0.12 1.73
N ARG A 176 -1.79 -1.21 1.69
CA ARG A 176 -3.04 -1.96 1.44
C ARG A 176 -3.24 -3.11 2.44
N ILE A 177 -2.80 -2.94 3.67
CA ILE A 177 -2.87 -4.01 4.68
C ILE A 177 -4.31 -4.52 4.89
N PHE A 178 -5.31 -3.65 4.85
CA PHE A 178 -6.70 -4.09 4.99
C PHE A 178 -7.16 -4.98 3.83
N ASN A 179 -6.60 -4.83 2.62
CA ASN A 179 -6.84 -5.79 1.53
C ASN A 179 -6.26 -7.17 1.88
N ALA A 180 -5.03 -7.21 2.45
CA ALA A 180 -4.45 -8.49 2.89
C ALA A 180 -5.31 -9.16 3.98
N LEU A 181 -5.72 -8.40 5.01
CA LEU A 181 -6.55 -8.92 6.11
C LEU A 181 -7.87 -9.50 5.62
N VAL A 182 -8.56 -8.80 4.71
CA VAL A 182 -9.83 -9.26 4.12
C VAL A 182 -9.63 -10.48 3.21
N ALA A 183 -8.54 -10.53 2.44
CA ALA A 183 -8.26 -11.66 1.56
C ALA A 183 -7.87 -12.93 2.30
N THR A 184 -7.10 -12.80 3.38
CA THR A 184 -6.56 -13.93 4.15
C THR A 184 -7.42 -14.34 5.34
N GLY A 185 -8.34 -13.47 5.79
CA GLY A 185 -9.12 -13.68 7.01
C GLY A 185 -8.31 -13.53 8.31
N GLN A 186 -7.09 -13.01 8.21
CA GLN A 186 -6.21 -12.78 9.36
C GLN A 186 -6.63 -11.51 10.12
N SER A 187 -6.39 -11.48 11.44
CA SER A 187 -6.68 -10.28 12.23
C SER A 187 -5.54 -9.26 12.15
N ALA A 188 -5.87 -7.98 12.29
CA ALA A 188 -4.86 -6.93 12.35
C ALA A 188 -3.91 -7.10 13.55
N ALA A 189 -4.42 -7.58 14.68
CA ALA A 189 -3.63 -7.83 15.88
C ALA A 189 -2.60 -8.96 15.70
N ASP A 190 -2.90 -9.95 14.83
CA ASP A 190 -1.93 -11.02 14.50
C ASP A 190 -0.72 -10.45 13.75
N TYR A 191 -0.92 -9.39 12.96
CA TYR A 191 0.19 -8.67 12.33
C TYR A 191 0.95 -7.81 13.33
N GLY A 192 0.23 -7.02 14.15
CA GLY A 192 0.82 -6.04 15.05
C GLY A 192 1.89 -6.59 15.98
N ARG A 193 1.79 -7.86 16.39
CA ARG A 193 2.75 -8.51 17.29
C ARG A 193 4.13 -8.77 16.68
N TYR A 194 4.26 -8.73 15.34
CA TYR A 194 5.52 -9.01 14.65
C TYR A 194 6.29 -7.74 14.26
N PHE A 195 5.64 -6.59 14.22
CA PHE A 195 6.22 -5.36 13.68
C PHE A 195 6.46 -4.31 14.76
N ASP A 196 7.64 -3.68 14.72
CA ASP A 196 7.95 -2.51 15.54
C ASP A 196 7.18 -1.28 15.08
N SER A 197 6.86 -1.22 13.78
CA SER A 197 6.05 -0.15 13.21
C SER A 197 5.29 -0.58 11.96
N ILE A 198 4.08 -0.03 11.80
CA ILE A 198 3.20 -0.30 10.65
C ILE A 198 2.72 1.03 10.07
N SER A 199 2.89 1.23 8.77
CA SER A 199 2.27 2.30 8.00
C SER A 199 0.93 1.82 7.44
N VAL A 200 -0.17 2.50 7.77
CA VAL A 200 -1.52 2.16 7.31
C VAL A 200 -2.05 3.29 6.44
N CYS A 201 -2.19 3.06 5.13
CA CYS A 201 -2.74 4.07 4.23
C CYS A 201 -4.28 4.04 4.24
N LEU A 202 -4.90 5.21 4.34
CA LEU A 202 -6.36 5.38 4.34
C LEU A 202 -6.87 5.86 2.96
N SER A 203 -6.04 6.58 2.19
CA SER A 203 -6.39 7.26 0.95
C SER A 203 -6.25 6.38 -0.30
N LYS A 204 -6.66 5.13 -0.22
CA LYS A 204 -6.69 4.15 -1.32
C LYS A 204 -8.05 3.43 -1.33
N GLY A 205 -8.08 2.10 -1.29
CA GLY A 205 -9.31 1.31 -1.27
C GLY A 205 -10.30 1.67 -0.17
N LEU A 206 -9.83 2.27 0.93
CA LEU A 206 -10.68 2.78 2.00
C LEU A 206 -11.40 4.10 1.65
N GLY A 207 -10.98 4.81 0.60
CA GLY A 207 -11.71 5.94 0.03
C GLY A 207 -11.56 7.27 0.76
N THR A 208 -10.62 7.43 1.71
CA THR A 208 -10.39 8.74 2.31
C THR A 208 -9.69 9.68 1.32
N PRO A 209 -9.96 11.00 1.38
CA PRO A 209 -9.36 11.95 0.45
C PRO A 209 -7.85 12.08 0.62
N VAL A 210 -7.34 11.82 1.82
CA VAL A 210 -5.94 11.97 2.21
C VAL A 210 -5.69 11.21 3.50
N GLY A 211 -4.45 10.81 3.75
CA GLY A 211 -4.01 10.40 5.06
C GLY A 211 -3.54 8.96 5.18
N SER A 212 -2.64 8.80 6.14
CA SER A 212 -2.09 7.52 6.59
C SER A 212 -1.79 7.60 8.09
N VAL A 213 -1.77 6.46 8.76
CA VAL A 213 -1.42 6.40 10.19
C VAL A 213 -0.18 5.52 10.36
N LEU A 214 0.86 6.06 11.00
CA LEU A 214 2.00 5.29 11.45
C LEU A 214 1.71 4.75 12.85
N LEU A 215 1.87 3.45 13.05
CA LEU A 215 1.59 2.77 14.30
C LEU A 215 2.89 2.24 14.93
N GLY A 216 2.94 2.15 16.26
CA GLY A 216 4.08 1.62 17.00
C GLY A 216 3.92 1.80 18.51
N THR A 217 5.05 1.67 19.25
CA THR A 217 5.06 1.96 20.69
C THR A 217 4.90 3.45 20.97
N LYS A 218 4.45 3.83 22.16
CA LYS A 218 4.34 5.24 22.58
C LYS A 218 5.66 5.99 22.45
N ALA A 219 6.76 5.35 22.85
CA ALA A 219 8.09 5.95 22.75
C ALA A 219 8.52 6.21 21.30
N PHE A 220 8.29 5.22 20.41
CA PHE A 220 8.55 5.34 18.99
C PHE A 220 7.70 6.46 18.35
N ILE A 221 6.42 6.48 18.59
CA ILE A 221 5.50 7.49 18.04
C ILE A 221 5.84 8.90 18.57
N HIS A 222 6.29 9.03 19.82
CA HIS A 222 6.75 10.32 20.35
C HIS A 222 7.97 10.85 19.55
N LYS A 223 8.94 9.99 19.22
CA LYS A 223 10.07 10.33 18.34
C LYS A 223 9.56 10.73 16.93
N CYS A 224 8.62 9.95 16.38
CA CYS A 224 8.05 10.17 15.04
C CYS A 224 7.30 11.50 14.91
N ARG A 225 6.62 12.00 15.96
CA ARG A 225 5.95 13.31 15.94
C ARG A 225 6.92 14.46 15.66
N ARG A 226 8.14 14.39 16.21
CA ARG A 226 9.19 15.39 15.95
C ARG A 226 9.67 15.32 14.51
N ILE A 227 9.85 14.10 13.98
CA ILE A 227 10.25 13.87 12.58
C ILE A 227 9.14 14.37 11.64
N ARG A 228 7.86 14.04 11.89
CA ARG A 228 6.70 14.55 11.15
C ARG A 228 6.73 16.08 11.09
N LYS A 229 7.00 16.74 12.23
CA LYS A 229 7.07 18.21 12.29
C LYS A 229 8.18 18.76 11.39
N ALA A 230 9.37 18.15 11.43
CA ALA A 230 10.52 18.55 10.62
C ALA A 230 10.25 18.36 9.11
N MET A 231 9.51 17.31 8.73
CA MET A 231 9.11 17.04 7.35
C MET A 231 7.92 17.89 6.86
N GLY A 232 7.40 18.81 7.68
CA GLY A 232 6.27 19.67 7.30
C GLY A 232 4.87 19.04 7.46
N GLY A 233 4.77 17.83 8.02
CA GLY A 233 3.52 17.09 8.19
C GLY A 233 2.68 17.46 9.43
N GLY A 234 3.07 18.46 10.19
CA GLY A 234 2.27 18.97 11.32
C GLY A 234 1.13 19.85 10.82
N MET A 235 -0.05 19.28 10.69
CA MET A 235 -1.28 19.97 10.33
C MET A 235 -1.92 20.58 11.59
N ARG A 236 -2.89 21.50 11.43
CA ARG A 236 -3.60 22.13 12.53
C ARG A 236 -4.92 21.42 12.82
N GLN A 237 -6.02 21.88 12.28
CA GLN A 237 -7.35 21.27 12.47
C GLN A 237 -7.51 20.05 11.52
N ALA A 238 -6.68 19.04 11.74
CA ALA A 238 -6.65 17.84 10.90
C ALA A 238 -7.80 16.86 11.19
N GLY A 239 -8.59 17.12 12.23
CA GLY A 239 -9.76 16.31 12.58
C GLY A 239 -10.79 16.20 11.47
N PHE A 240 -10.94 17.20 10.61
CA PHE A 240 -11.78 17.09 9.41
C PHE A 240 -11.34 15.92 8.51
N LEU A 241 -10.04 15.73 8.33
CA LEU A 241 -9.48 14.64 7.54
C LEU A 241 -9.47 13.31 8.31
N ALA A 242 -9.20 13.37 9.61
CA ALA A 242 -9.20 12.20 10.47
C ALA A 242 -10.59 11.57 10.61
N ALA A 243 -11.66 12.37 10.56
CA ALA A 243 -13.02 11.86 10.57
C ALA A 243 -13.34 10.95 9.38
N ALA A 244 -12.80 11.27 8.19
CA ALA A 244 -12.88 10.37 7.04
C ALA A 244 -12.20 9.02 7.33
N GLY A 245 -11.05 9.05 8.02
CA GLY A 245 -10.33 7.86 8.44
C GLY A 245 -11.12 7.00 9.41
N LEU A 246 -11.73 7.60 10.44
CA LEU A 246 -12.61 6.92 11.39
C LEU A 246 -13.79 6.25 10.67
N TYR A 247 -14.48 7.00 9.80
CA TYR A 247 -15.57 6.49 8.99
C TYR A 247 -15.13 5.30 8.13
N ALA A 248 -13.99 5.42 7.47
CA ALA A 248 -13.47 4.37 6.60
C ALA A 248 -13.11 3.09 7.37
N LEU A 249 -12.47 3.21 8.53
CA LEU A 249 -12.14 2.07 9.39
C LEU A 249 -13.39 1.33 9.88
N GLU A 250 -14.49 2.02 10.08
CA GLU A 250 -15.74 1.43 10.54
C GLU A 250 -16.55 0.80 9.40
N HIS A 251 -16.63 1.47 8.25
CA HIS A 251 -17.59 1.12 7.20
C HIS A 251 -16.97 0.57 5.91
N HIS A 252 -15.68 0.84 5.61
CA HIS A 252 -15.12 0.53 4.31
C HIS A 252 -14.17 -0.68 4.29
N VAL A 253 -13.79 -1.23 5.44
CA VAL A 253 -12.86 -2.39 5.48
C VAL A 253 -13.49 -3.62 4.85
N ASN A 254 -14.67 -4.04 5.32
CA ASN A 254 -15.29 -5.29 4.87
C ASN A 254 -15.69 -5.25 3.39
N ARG A 255 -16.03 -4.08 2.85
CA ARG A 255 -16.40 -3.93 1.43
C ARG A 255 -15.22 -4.17 0.47
N LEU A 256 -13.98 -4.18 0.94
CA LEU A 256 -12.82 -4.54 0.10
C LEU A 256 -12.96 -5.93 -0.53
N ALA A 257 -13.75 -6.82 0.07
CA ALA A 257 -14.12 -8.11 -0.52
C ALA A 257 -14.80 -7.98 -1.90
N ASP A 258 -15.59 -6.91 -2.11
CA ASP A 258 -16.20 -6.62 -3.41
C ASP A 258 -15.17 -6.24 -4.46
N ASP A 259 -14.14 -5.46 -4.06
CA ASP A 259 -13.06 -5.08 -4.96
C ASP A 259 -12.27 -6.32 -5.38
N HIS A 260 -12.00 -7.25 -4.44
CA HIS A 260 -11.31 -8.51 -4.74
C HIS A 260 -12.12 -9.39 -5.69
N ARG A 261 -13.44 -9.48 -5.50
CA ARG A 261 -14.33 -10.25 -6.39
C ARG A 261 -14.29 -9.67 -7.81
N ARG A 262 -14.42 -8.35 -7.96
CA ARG A 262 -14.34 -7.64 -9.23
C ARG A 262 -12.98 -7.78 -9.91
N ALA A 263 -11.89 -7.75 -9.14
CA ALA A 263 -10.55 -7.99 -9.66
C ALA A 263 -10.42 -9.40 -10.25
N ARG A 264 -10.94 -10.42 -9.57
CA ARG A 264 -10.96 -11.80 -10.10
C ARG A 264 -11.77 -11.90 -11.38
N GLN A 265 -12.97 -11.30 -11.45
CA GLN A 265 -13.80 -11.28 -12.66
C GLN A 265 -13.05 -10.67 -13.86
N LEU A 266 -12.35 -9.53 -13.65
CA LEU A 266 -11.53 -8.91 -14.69
C LEU A 266 -10.32 -9.76 -15.05
N GLY A 267 -9.68 -10.41 -14.08
CA GLY A 267 -8.57 -11.34 -14.30
C GLY A 267 -8.96 -12.53 -15.17
N ASP A 268 -10.12 -13.14 -14.88
CA ASP A 268 -10.67 -14.25 -15.64
C ASP A 268 -11.02 -13.81 -17.08
N ALA A 269 -11.65 -12.64 -17.24
CA ALA A 269 -11.97 -12.07 -18.53
C ALA A 269 -10.71 -11.80 -19.39
N LEU A 270 -9.62 -11.31 -18.77
CA LEU A 270 -8.35 -11.09 -19.44
C LEU A 270 -7.65 -12.40 -19.81
N ALA A 271 -7.65 -13.39 -18.92
CA ALA A 271 -7.02 -14.70 -19.18
C ALA A 271 -7.68 -15.44 -20.36
N ALA A 272 -8.94 -15.14 -20.65
CA ALA A 272 -9.66 -15.69 -21.81
C ALA A 272 -9.30 -15.01 -23.16
N GLN A 273 -8.53 -13.89 -23.15
CA GLN A 273 -8.25 -13.15 -24.36
C GLN A 273 -7.00 -13.70 -25.10
N PRO A 274 -7.08 -13.87 -26.43
CA PRO A 274 -5.99 -14.46 -27.22
C PRO A 274 -4.73 -13.58 -27.27
N TYR A 275 -4.85 -12.28 -27.02
CA TYR A 275 -3.78 -11.29 -27.04
C TYR A 275 -3.09 -11.13 -25.67
N VAL A 276 -3.57 -11.79 -24.62
CA VAL A 276 -2.95 -11.80 -23.28
C VAL A 276 -1.95 -12.94 -23.20
N GLU A 277 -0.73 -12.65 -22.76
CA GLU A 277 0.33 -13.65 -22.55
C GLU A 277 0.14 -14.36 -21.21
N PHE A 278 -0.07 -13.59 -20.14
CA PHE A 278 -0.42 -14.10 -18.81
C PHE A 278 -1.12 -13.04 -17.97
N VAL A 279 -1.83 -13.50 -16.93
CA VAL A 279 -2.39 -12.70 -15.86
C VAL A 279 -1.79 -13.19 -14.53
N LEU A 280 -1.21 -12.30 -13.73
CA LEU A 280 -0.85 -12.66 -12.36
C LEU A 280 -2.13 -12.95 -11.57
N PRO A 281 -2.16 -14.03 -10.75
CA PRO A 281 -3.35 -14.32 -9.94
C PRO A 281 -3.77 -13.10 -9.11
N PRO A 282 -5.01 -12.59 -9.25
CA PRO A 282 -5.49 -11.45 -8.47
C PRO A 282 -5.84 -11.89 -7.02
N ASP A 283 -4.87 -11.80 -6.12
CA ASP A 283 -5.09 -12.16 -4.72
C ASP A 283 -6.00 -11.14 -4.00
N THR A 284 -5.92 -9.89 -4.42
CA THR A 284 -6.68 -8.77 -3.86
C THR A 284 -7.31 -7.91 -4.96
N ASN A 285 -7.21 -6.60 -4.88
CA ASN A 285 -7.82 -5.64 -5.81
C ASN A 285 -6.93 -5.24 -7.00
N LEU A 286 -5.78 -5.86 -7.18
CA LEU A 286 -4.87 -5.59 -8.30
C LEU A 286 -4.92 -6.71 -9.33
N VAL A 287 -5.05 -6.32 -10.61
CA VAL A 287 -4.96 -7.23 -11.76
C VAL A 287 -3.80 -6.76 -12.62
N ILE A 288 -2.71 -7.53 -12.63
CA ILE A 288 -1.53 -7.27 -13.46
C ILE A 288 -1.48 -8.34 -14.55
N PHE A 289 -1.34 -7.90 -15.77
CA PHE A 289 -1.26 -8.81 -16.92
C PHE A 289 -0.25 -8.31 -17.95
N LYS A 290 0.22 -9.24 -18.76
CA LYS A 290 1.14 -8.96 -19.86
C LYS A 290 0.45 -9.26 -21.19
N LEU A 291 0.61 -8.35 -22.12
CA LEU A 291 0.17 -8.52 -23.50
C LEU A 291 1.24 -9.26 -24.30
N LYS A 292 0.80 -10.07 -25.28
CA LYS A 292 1.69 -10.65 -26.28
C LYS A 292 2.32 -9.54 -27.15
N PRO A 293 3.48 -9.77 -27.75
CA PRO A 293 4.16 -8.75 -28.55
C PRO A 293 3.32 -8.16 -29.69
N GLU A 294 2.37 -8.94 -30.23
CA GLU A 294 1.48 -8.53 -31.33
C GLU A 294 0.40 -7.55 -30.90
N ALA A 295 0.14 -7.44 -29.59
CA ALA A 295 -0.82 -6.51 -29.00
C ALA A 295 -0.05 -5.39 -28.29
N GLU A 296 0.21 -4.28 -28.98
CA GLU A 296 0.93 -3.16 -28.40
C GLU A 296 0.19 -2.54 -27.22
N ALA A 297 0.89 -2.31 -26.10
CA ALA A 297 0.30 -1.80 -24.86
C ALA A 297 -0.35 -0.42 -25.04
N ASP A 298 0.25 0.46 -25.83
CA ASP A 298 -0.30 1.80 -26.10
C ASP A 298 -1.58 1.73 -26.93
N ALA A 299 -1.63 0.84 -27.94
CA ALA A 299 -2.85 0.61 -28.73
C ALA A 299 -3.96 0.03 -27.87
N PHE A 300 -3.66 -0.89 -26.95
CA PHE A 300 -4.59 -1.44 -25.99
C PHE A 300 -5.17 -0.36 -25.05
N LEU A 301 -4.32 0.45 -24.45
CA LEU A 301 -4.74 1.54 -23.57
C LEU A 301 -5.59 2.58 -24.30
N HIS A 302 -5.23 2.90 -25.56
CA HIS A 302 -6.00 3.81 -26.39
C HIS A 302 -7.38 3.24 -26.74
N HIS A 303 -7.49 1.93 -27.07
CA HIS A 303 -8.77 1.27 -27.29
C HIS A 303 -9.69 1.37 -26.07
N LEU A 304 -9.16 1.11 -24.86
CA LEU A 304 -9.93 1.25 -23.63
C LEU A 304 -10.38 2.70 -23.39
N GLU A 305 -9.50 3.68 -23.64
CA GLU A 305 -9.81 5.09 -23.44
C GLU A 305 -10.93 5.57 -24.37
N GLN A 306 -10.97 5.11 -25.63
CA GLN A 306 -12.07 5.37 -26.58
C GLN A 306 -13.43 4.87 -26.07
N GLN A 307 -13.43 3.87 -25.18
CA GLN A 307 -14.63 3.32 -24.54
C GLN A 307 -14.88 3.93 -23.14
N GLY A 308 -14.13 4.97 -22.77
CA GLY A 308 -14.25 5.63 -21.48
C GLY A 308 -13.70 4.83 -20.32
N ILE A 309 -12.74 3.93 -20.58
CA ILE A 309 -12.06 3.10 -19.57
C ILE A 309 -10.60 3.56 -19.47
N ARG A 310 -10.14 3.87 -18.26
CA ARG A 310 -8.77 4.30 -17.98
C ARG A 310 -8.00 3.23 -17.23
N ALA A 311 -6.79 2.93 -17.70
CA ALA A 311 -5.87 1.99 -17.07
C ALA A 311 -4.43 2.55 -17.09
N SER A 312 -3.50 1.89 -16.41
CA SER A 312 -2.10 2.32 -16.34
C SER A 312 -1.17 1.30 -16.96
N SER A 313 -0.23 1.78 -17.78
CA SER A 313 0.98 1.01 -18.10
C SER A 313 1.75 0.71 -16.80
N PHE A 314 2.31 -0.50 -16.73
CA PHE A 314 3.01 -0.98 -15.52
C PHE A 314 4.41 -1.53 -15.82
N GLY A 315 4.85 -1.36 -17.04
CA GLY A 315 6.14 -1.81 -17.60
C GLY A 315 5.99 -2.16 -19.09
N PRO A 316 7.06 -2.60 -19.76
CA PRO A 316 6.97 -3.03 -21.15
C PRO A 316 5.91 -4.14 -21.32
N GLN A 317 4.91 -3.90 -22.16
CA GLN A 317 3.75 -4.80 -22.40
C GLN A 317 2.95 -5.19 -21.15
N MET A 318 3.26 -4.60 -19.99
CA MET A 318 2.57 -4.84 -18.73
C MET A 318 1.52 -3.76 -18.46
N ILE A 319 0.33 -4.19 -18.05
CA ILE A 319 -0.78 -3.30 -17.69
C ILE A 319 -1.31 -3.68 -16.31
N ARG A 320 -1.78 -2.70 -15.58
CA ARG A 320 -2.42 -2.90 -14.29
C ARG A 320 -3.81 -2.30 -14.27
N PHE A 321 -4.79 -3.08 -13.83
CA PHE A 321 -6.09 -2.60 -13.37
C PHE A 321 -6.15 -2.65 -11.84
N VAL A 322 -6.85 -1.71 -11.25
CA VAL A 322 -7.11 -1.66 -9.81
C VAL A 322 -8.59 -1.43 -9.61
N THR A 323 -9.25 -2.38 -8.94
CA THR A 323 -10.66 -2.23 -8.53
C THR A 323 -10.75 -1.50 -7.21
N HIS A 324 -11.78 -0.72 -7.01
CA HIS A 324 -11.95 0.13 -5.85
C HIS A 324 -13.41 0.58 -5.66
N LEU A 325 -13.66 1.38 -4.63
CA LEU A 325 -14.96 1.87 -4.19
C LEU A 325 -15.86 2.42 -5.33
N ASP A 326 -15.27 3.14 -6.29
CA ASP A 326 -16.00 3.82 -7.37
C ASP A 326 -16.19 2.94 -8.63
N VAL A 327 -15.86 1.65 -8.56
CA VAL A 327 -16.06 0.68 -9.65
C VAL A 327 -17.17 -0.27 -9.25
N ASP A 328 -18.29 -0.25 -9.99
CA ASP A 328 -19.44 -1.12 -9.77
C ASP A 328 -19.51 -2.31 -10.76
N GLU A 329 -20.52 -3.16 -10.61
CA GLU A 329 -20.70 -4.35 -11.45
C GLU A 329 -20.99 -4.00 -12.92
N ALA A 330 -21.75 -2.93 -13.17
CA ALA A 330 -22.05 -2.50 -14.54
C ALA A 330 -20.79 -1.99 -15.24
N MET A 331 -19.90 -1.34 -14.49
CA MET A 331 -18.59 -0.92 -14.98
C MET A 331 -17.68 -2.13 -15.29
N VAL A 332 -17.65 -3.16 -14.43
CA VAL A 332 -16.91 -4.41 -14.69
C VAL A 332 -17.41 -5.09 -15.96
N GLN A 333 -18.73 -5.18 -16.14
CA GLN A 333 -19.33 -5.74 -17.35
C GLN A 333 -18.88 -4.97 -18.60
N ARG A 334 -18.91 -3.64 -18.55
CA ARG A 334 -18.43 -2.76 -19.64
C ARG A 334 -16.96 -3.00 -19.98
N VAL A 335 -16.10 -3.15 -18.96
CA VAL A 335 -14.69 -3.47 -19.17
C VAL A 335 -14.56 -4.83 -19.86
N THR A 336 -15.29 -5.84 -19.42
CA THR A 336 -15.26 -7.18 -20.01
C THR A 336 -15.69 -7.15 -21.49
N GLU A 337 -16.71 -6.39 -21.85
CA GLU A 337 -17.16 -6.19 -23.22
C GLU A 337 -16.10 -5.47 -24.08
N ALA A 338 -15.45 -4.45 -23.51
CA ALA A 338 -14.35 -3.74 -24.16
C ALA A 338 -13.15 -4.65 -24.43
N LEU A 339 -12.80 -5.52 -23.48
CA LEU A 339 -11.74 -6.51 -23.65
C LEU A 339 -12.05 -7.49 -24.79
N ALA A 340 -13.30 -7.96 -24.89
CA ALA A 340 -13.71 -8.87 -25.94
C ALA A 340 -13.74 -8.23 -27.34
N SER A 341 -13.88 -6.90 -27.42
CA SER A 341 -13.92 -6.16 -28.69
C SER A 341 -12.55 -5.62 -29.14
N MET A 342 -11.47 -5.92 -28.41
CA MET A 342 -10.14 -5.47 -28.76
C MET A 342 -9.72 -5.99 -30.16
N PRO A 343 -9.36 -5.10 -31.09
CA PRO A 343 -8.87 -5.54 -32.41
C PRO A 343 -7.57 -6.32 -32.22
N VAL A 344 -7.59 -7.60 -32.56
CA VAL A 344 -6.36 -8.42 -32.62
C VAL A 344 -5.78 -8.24 -34.00
N ALA A 345 -4.54 -7.76 -34.11
CA ALA A 345 -3.83 -7.77 -35.38
C ALA A 345 -3.76 -9.22 -35.86
N GLN A 346 -4.32 -9.50 -37.05
CA GLN A 346 -4.14 -10.82 -37.65
C GLN A 346 -2.65 -10.98 -37.95
N PRO A 347 -2.04 -12.12 -37.59
CA PRO A 347 -0.67 -12.37 -38.00
C PRO A 347 -0.59 -12.32 -39.51
N ALA A 348 0.37 -11.56 -40.02
CA ALA A 348 0.66 -11.42 -41.46
C ALA A 348 1.09 -12.74 -42.07
#